data_439a918f3493e2b8d7f19774d9feddf5
#
_entry.id   439a918f3493e2b8d7f19774d9feddf5
#
_cell.length_a   1.000
_cell.length_b   1.000
_cell.length_c   1.000
_cell.angle_alpha   90.00
_cell.angle_beta   90.00
_cell.angle_gamma   90.00
#
_symmetry.space_group_name_H-M   'P 1'
#
loop_
_entity.id
_entity.type
_entity.pdbx_description
1 polymer ?
#
loop_
_entity_poly.entity_id
_entity_poly.type
_entity_poly.pdbx_seq_one_letter_code
_entity_poly.pdbx_strand_id
1 'polypeptide(L)'
;MKQKNRPAALPLGLLLIAVALLAANLRAPLAALGPLVGMIQADLRTSGTFMGIAAALPMLAFALFSPFAPKAARRFGMERVLAASLALMIVGLVCRSSGPSESLLAGGTLLLAAAIAMGNVLLPALAKRNFPGRVGLAVGTLSVVMALSSALAASASVPLAEYAGWQWSLAVWLLPATAALCVWLAIARRAGAERPSENMLSDGLTGNIWRLRPAWCLSAFMGLQSLLFYSLVNFLPSVLMEKGIGTAAAGNYVALFQIGSLAGSLSASFLFARIRHRQWFNLGLSLMMLAGISGLWLMPAGAAPLWILLAGAGTSGCFASALMLFALRSSDSRTAAALSGMAQTVGYSIAAVGPLGMGLLYDVSGSWSASLSVLSVLMLAECVLAWFVARPDIIR
;
A
#
# COMPACT_ATOMS: atom_id res chain seq x y z
N MET A 1 -33.05 12.93 -34.02
CA MET A 1 -31.92 12.84 -33.08
C MET A 1 -32.23 11.77 -32.03
N LYS A 2 -31.62 10.58 -32.10
CA LYS A 2 -31.83 9.49 -31.15
C LYS A 2 -31.05 9.83 -29.87
N GLN A 3 -31.73 10.12 -28.77
CA GLN A 3 -31.15 10.12 -27.44
C GLN A 3 -30.59 8.74 -27.16
N LYS A 4 -29.25 8.58 -27.30
CA LYS A 4 -28.55 7.36 -26.90
C LYS A 4 -28.78 7.16 -25.40
N ASN A 5 -29.51 6.11 -25.06
CA ASN A 5 -29.69 5.63 -23.68
C ASN A 5 -28.33 5.65 -22.97
N ARG A 6 -28.12 6.62 -22.10
CA ARG A 6 -27.00 6.55 -21.13
C ARG A 6 -27.34 5.38 -20.21
N PRO A 7 -26.47 4.37 -20.07
CA PRO A 7 -26.70 3.32 -19.11
C PRO A 7 -26.93 3.97 -17.73
N ALA A 8 -27.91 3.47 -17.00
CA ALA A 8 -28.26 3.97 -15.69
C ALA A 8 -27.00 3.98 -14.80
N ALA A 9 -26.67 5.13 -14.24
CA ALA A 9 -25.54 5.27 -13.33
C ALA A 9 -25.64 4.18 -12.25
N LEU A 10 -24.53 3.48 -11.98
CA LEU A 10 -24.50 2.45 -10.95
C LEU A 10 -24.97 3.05 -9.62
N PRO A 11 -25.84 2.35 -8.86
CA PRO A 11 -26.23 2.80 -7.54
C PRO A 11 -24.98 3.09 -6.70
N LEU A 12 -24.93 4.28 -6.11
CA LEU A 12 -23.76 4.73 -5.33
C LEU A 12 -23.36 3.72 -4.26
N GLY A 13 -24.36 3.07 -3.62
CA GLY A 13 -24.11 2.03 -2.61
C GLY A 13 -23.39 0.81 -3.17
N LEU A 14 -23.77 0.33 -4.38
CA LEU A 14 -23.08 -0.80 -5.02
C LEU A 14 -21.63 -0.46 -5.36
N LEU A 15 -21.41 0.76 -5.84
CA LEU A 15 -20.05 1.23 -6.16
C LEU A 15 -19.18 1.34 -4.90
N LEU A 16 -19.73 1.85 -3.79
CA LEU A 16 -19.02 1.92 -2.52
C LEU A 16 -18.64 0.52 -2.00
N ILE A 17 -19.56 -0.44 -2.06
CA ILE A 17 -19.29 -1.83 -1.68
C ILE A 17 -18.21 -2.43 -2.58
N ALA A 18 -18.32 -2.25 -3.89
CA ALA A 18 -17.33 -2.78 -4.84
C ALA A 18 -15.92 -2.25 -4.57
N VAL A 19 -15.82 -0.95 -4.30
CA VAL A 19 -14.54 -0.29 -4.04
C VAL A 19 -14.00 -0.67 -2.65
N ALA A 20 -14.85 -0.82 -1.64
CA ALA A 20 -14.47 -1.31 -0.32
C ALA A 20 -13.96 -2.76 -0.37
N LEU A 21 -14.65 -3.65 -1.08
CA LEU A 21 -14.20 -5.03 -1.30
C LEU A 21 -12.84 -5.07 -2.03
N LEU A 22 -12.66 -4.24 -3.05
CA LEU A 22 -11.36 -4.10 -3.72
C LEU A 22 -10.29 -3.67 -2.71
N ALA A 23 -10.52 -2.59 -1.97
CA ALA A 23 -9.57 -2.04 -1.01
C ALA A 23 -9.16 -3.07 0.07
N ALA A 24 -10.09 -3.85 0.59
CA ALA A 24 -9.82 -4.91 1.56
C ALA A 24 -8.86 -5.96 0.98
N ASN A 25 -9.08 -6.36 -0.27
CA ASN A 25 -8.25 -7.35 -0.95
C ASN A 25 -6.85 -6.85 -1.33
N LEU A 26 -6.61 -5.53 -1.38
CA LEU A 26 -5.29 -4.99 -1.68
C LEU A 26 -4.28 -5.10 -0.52
N ARG A 27 -4.73 -5.39 0.69
CA ARG A 27 -3.86 -5.45 1.89
C ARG A 27 -3.96 -6.76 2.65
N ALA A 28 -5.16 -7.26 2.91
CA ALA A 28 -5.36 -8.44 3.75
C ALA A 28 -4.55 -9.67 3.33
N PRO A 29 -4.53 -10.09 2.05
CA PRO A 29 -3.79 -11.28 1.64
C PRO A 29 -2.28 -11.17 1.81
N LEU A 30 -1.71 -9.96 1.76
CA LEU A 30 -0.27 -9.76 2.01
C LEU A 30 0.03 -9.74 3.51
N ALA A 31 -0.82 -9.08 4.31
CA ALA A 31 -0.63 -8.99 5.74
C ALA A 31 -0.75 -10.33 6.46
N ALA A 32 -1.53 -11.26 5.90
CA ALA A 32 -1.69 -12.62 6.42
C ALA A 32 -0.40 -13.45 6.42
N LEU A 33 0.58 -13.15 5.54
CA LEU A 33 1.80 -13.95 5.42
C LEU A 33 2.77 -13.73 6.59
N GLY A 34 2.93 -12.47 7.02
CA GLY A 34 3.95 -12.09 8.01
C GLY A 34 3.91 -12.92 9.31
N PRO A 35 2.75 -13.04 9.99
CA PRO A 35 2.64 -13.83 11.22
C PRO A 35 2.91 -15.33 11.03
N LEU A 36 2.79 -15.85 9.81
CA LEU A 36 2.94 -17.27 9.49
C LEU A 36 4.36 -17.65 9.08
N VAL A 37 5.29 -16.70 8.95
CA VAL A 37 6.66 -16.93 8.44
C VAL A 37 7.34 -18.07 9.18
N GLY A 38 7.31 -18.09 10.51
CA GLY A 38 7.95 -19.15 11.31
C GLY A 38 7.34 -20.54 11.09
N MET A 39 6.00 -20.63 10.99
CA MET A 39 5.29 -21.89 10.72
C MET A 39 5.61 -22.42 9.31
N ILE A 40 5.59 -21.53 8.33
CA ILE A 40 5.91 -21.87 6.93
C ILE A 40 7.36 -22.31 6.80
N GLN A 41 8.29 -21.60 7.46
CA GLN A 41 9.71 -21.94 7.45
C GLN A 41 9.97 -23.32 8.04
N ALA A 42 9.30 -23.66 9.14
CA ALA A 42 9.41 -24.97 9.76
C ALA A 42 8.83 -26.09 8.88
N ASP A 43 7.66 -25.88 8.28
CA ASP A 43 6.97 -26.87 7.44
C ASP A 43 7.72 -27.12 6.11
N LEU A 44 8.15 -26.05 5.43
CA LEU A 44 8.90 -26.15 4.18
C LEU A 44 10.38 -26.52 4.38
N ARG A 45 10.88 -26.52 5.61
CA ARG A 45 12.31 -26.70 5.95
C ARG A 45 13.21 -25.74 5.16
N THR A 46 12.73 -24.53 4.93
CA THR A 46 13.38 -23.52 4.07
C THR A 46 14.27 -22.58 4.87
N SER A 47 15.14 -21.87 4.15
CA SER A 47 16.04 -20.88 4.76
C SER A 47 15.32 -19.56 5.12
N GLY A 48 15.86 -18.86 6.12
CA GLY A 48 15.44 -17.49 6.42
C GLY A 48 15.62 -16.54 5.22
N THR A 49 16.65 -16.80 4.40
CA THR A 49 16.91 -16.05 3.15
C THR A 49 15.75 -16.17 2.17
N PHE A 50 15.21 -17.40 1.97
CA PHE A 50 14.04 -17.59 1.11
C PHE A 50 12.82 -16.82 1.64
N MET A 51 12.56 -16.88 2.94
CA MET A 51 11.45 -16.14 3.54
C MET A 51 11.64 -14.61 3.41
N GLY A 52 12.87 -14.11 3.53
CA GLY A 52 13.23 -12.73 3.25
C GLY A 52 12.94 -12.31 1.80
N ILE A 53 13.30 -13.16 0.84
CA ILE A 53 12.98 -12.95 -0.59
C ILE A 53 11.45 -12.95 -0.78
N ALA A 54 10.73 -13.91 -0.23
CA ALA A 54 9.28 -14.00 -0.34
C ALA A 54 8.57 -12.75 0.24
N ALA A 55 9.09 -12.20 1.33
CA ALA A 55 8.60 -10.95 1.91
C ALA A 55 8.93 -9.70 1.06
N ALA A 56 10.03 -9.72 0.29
CA ALA A 56 10.42 -8.63 -0.59
C ALA A 56 9.70 -8.66 -1.96
N LEU A 57 9.23 -9.83 -2.42
CA LEU A 57 8.55 -9.99 -3.71
C LEU A 57 7.43 -9.01 -3.96
N PRO A 58 6.55 -8.67 -2.99
CA PRO A 58 5.49 -7.69 -3.22
C PRO A 58 6.01 -6.31 -3.62
N MET A 59 7.07 -5.81 -3.00
CA MET A 59 7.64 -4.50 -3.33
C MET A 59 8.22 -4.48 -4.75
N LEU A 60 8.95 -5.53 -5.11
CA LEU A 60 9.49 -5.69 -6.46
C LEU A 60 8.38 -5.80 -7.51
N ALA A 61 7.33 -6.59 -7.22
CA ALA A 61 6.17 -6.69 -8.08
C ALA A 61 5.46 -5.34 -8.25
N PHE A 62 5.28 -4.59 -7.17
CA PHE A 62 4.67 -3.25 -7.23
C PHE A 62 5.50 -2.31 -8.10
N ALA A 63 6.81 -2.27 -7.92
CA ALA A 63 7.70 -1.46 -8.76
C ALA A 63 7.60 -1.85 -10.25
N LEU A 64 7.60 -3.14 -10.53
CA LEU A 64 7.61 -3.68 -11.90
C LEU A 64 6.26 -3.54 -12.61
N PHE A 65 5.15 -3.86 -11.94
CA PHE A 65 3.83 -3.95 -12.59
C PHE A 65 3.02 -2.65 -12.54
N SER A 66 3.30 -1.72 -11.63
CA SER A 66 2.56 -0.44 -11.52
C SER A 66 2.55 0.39 -12.82
N PRO A 67 3.62 0.48 -13.64
CA PRO A 67 3.60 1.25 -14.88
C PRO A 67 2.63 0.71 -15.93
N PHE A 68 2.28 -0.56 -15.84
CA PHE A 68 1.37 -1.20 -16.79
C PHE A 68 -0.10 -0.90 -16.51
N ALA A 69 -0.46 -0.58 -15.25
CA ALA A 69 -1.84 -0.35 -14.87
C ALA A 69 -2.52 0.81 -15.64
N PRO A 70 -1.91 2.00 -15.78
CA PRO A 70 -2.51 3.07 -16.57
C PRO A 70 -2.62 2.72 -18.05
N LYS A 71 -1.64 1.99 -18.60
CA LYS A 71 -1.65 1.55 -19.99
C LYS A 71 -2.77 0.54 -20.26
N ALA A 72 -2.90 -0.46 -19.38
CA ALA A 72 -3.97 -1.45 -19.45
C ALA A 72 -5.36 -0.80 -19.31
N ALA A 73 -5.52 0.12 -18.35
CA ALA A 73 -6.78 0.82 -18.13
C ALA A 73 -7.20 1.68 -19.33
N ARG A 74 -6.24 2.28 -20.05
CA ARG A 74 -6.52 3.02 -21.30
C ARG A 74 -6.98 2.08 -22.42
N ARG A 75 -6.40 0.90 -22.53
CA ARG A 75 -6.70 -0.05 -23.62
C ARG A 75 -7.99 -0.83 -23.37
N PHE A 76 -8.22 -1.29 -22.16
CA PHE A 76 -9.28 -2.25 -21.83
C PHE A 76 -10.40 -1.66 -20.96
N GLY A 77 -10.19 -0.46 -20.38
CA GLY A 77 -11.07 0.14 -19.38
C GLY A 77 -10.70 -0.25 -17.96
N MET A 78 -10.92 0.65 -16.99
CA MET A 78 -10.54 0.43 -15.59
C MET A 78 -11.26 -0.77 -14.97
N GLU A 79 -12.56 -0.94 -15.22
CA GLU A 79 -13.38 -1.99 -14.63
C GLU A 79 -12.93 -3.38 -15.06
N ARG A 80 -12.58 -3.54 -16.34
CA ARG A 80 -12.09 -4.82 -16.88
C ARG A 80 -10.72 -5.15 -16.32
N VAL A 81 -9.83 -4.15 -16.21
CA VAL A 81 -8.50 -4.34 -15.63
C VAL A 81 -8.61 -4.72 -14.16
N LEU A 82 -9.50 -4.10 -13.39
CA LEU A 82 -9.74 -4.44 -11.98
C LEU A 82 -10.33 -5.85 -11.82
N ALA A 83 -11.28 -6.24 -12.68
CA ALA A 83 -11.80 -7.60 -12.67
C ALA A 83 -10.72 -8.64 -13.05
N ALA A 84 -9.90 -8.36 -14.07
CA ALA A 84 -8.78 -9.22 -14.45
C ALA A 84 -7.71 -9.32 -13.35
N SER A 85 -7.41 -8.22 -12.66
CA SER A 85 -6.48 -8.23 -11.53
C SER A 85 -7.02 -9.05 -10.35
N LEU A 86 -8.33 -8.98 -10.04
CA LEU A 86 -8.93 -9.83 -9.03
C LEU A 86 -8.91 -11.32 -9.41
N ALA A 87 -9.12 -11.65 -10.68
CA ALA A 87 -8.97 -13.02 -11.18
C ALA A 87 -7.51 -13.51 -11.04
N LEU A 88 -6.53 -12.67 -11.42
CA LEU A 88 -5.11 -12.97 -11.21
C LEU A 88 -4.76 -13.13 -9.72
N MET A 89 -5.35 -12.32 -8.86
CA MET A 89 -5.21 -12.42 -7.40
C MET A 89 -5.69 -13.78 -6.89
N ILE A 90 -6.84 -14.25 -7.35
CA ILE A 90 -7.39 -15.56 -6.99
C ILE A 90 -6.43 -16.68 -7.43
N VAL A 91 -5.90 -16.62 -8.66
CA VAL A 91 -4.88 -17.59 -9.13
C VAL A 91 -3.66 -17.54 -8.22
N GLY A 92 -3.15 -16.36 -7.88
CA GLY A 92 -2.03 -16.21 -6.95
C GLY A 92 -2.31 -16.78 -5.56
N LEU A 93 -3.52 -16.55 -5.03
CA LEU A 93 -3.95 -17.12 -3.74
C LEU A 93 -4.03 -18.65 -3.79
N VAL A 94 -4.63 -19.22 -4.83
CA VAL A 94 -4.69 -20.67 -5.03
C VAL A 94 -3.27 -21.26 -5.10
N CYS A 95 -2.42 -20.73 -5.99
CA CYS A 95 -1.04 -21.22 -6.11
C CYS A 95 -0.29 -21.19 -4.77
N ARG A 96 -0.41 -20.06 -4.05
CA ARG A 96 0.28 -19.87 -2.76
C ARG A 96 -0.18 -20.83 -1.67
N SER A 97 -1.43 -21.28 -1.74
CA SER A 97 -2.06 -22.14 -0.72
C SER A 97 -2.16 -23.61 -1.11
N SER A 98 -1.73 -24.00 -2.33
CA SER A 98 -1.97 -25.33 -2.89
C SER A 98 -1.08 -26.43 -2.31
N GLY A 99 -0.03 -26.10 -1.54
CA GLY A 99 0.82 -27.13 -0.95
C GLY A 99 2.13 -26.58 -0.39
N PRO A 100 2.92 -27.44 0.27
CA PRO A 100 4.18 -27.08 0.92
C PRO A 100 5.32 -26.99 -0.11
N SER A 101 5.30 -25.96 -0.97
CA SER A 101 6.30 -25.72 -2.01
C SER A 101 6.76 -24.28 -2.02
N GLU A 102 8.07 -24.07 -1.95
CA GLU A 102 8.69 -22.73 -2.08
C GLU A 102 8.30 -22.04 -3.38
N SER A 103 8.30 -22.77 -4.50
CA SER A 103 7.96 -22.24 -5.82
C SER A 103 6.50 -21.77 -5.89
N LEU A 104 5.58 -22.56 -5.31
CA LEU A 104 4.16 -22.20 -5.24
C LEU A 104 3.93 -20.98 -4.34
N LEU A 105 4.61 -20.92 -3.19
CA LEU A 105 4.54 -19.80 -2.27
C LEU A 105 5.07 -18.51 -2.92
N ALA A 106 6.26 -18.57 -3.50
CA ALA A 106 6.90 -17.41 -4.15
C ALA A 106 6.15 -16.98 -5.42
N GLY A 107 5.85 -17.93 -6.31
CA GLY A 107 5.12 -17.66 -7.55
C GLY A 107 3.71 -17.14 -7.31
N GLY A 108 2.99 -17.75 -6.37
CA GLY A 108 1.66 -17.28 -5.95
C GLY A 108 1.70 -15.89 -5.32
N THR A 109 2.71 -15.60 -4.49
CA THR A 109 2.92 -14.27 -3.91
C THR A 109 3.24 -13.23 -4.98
N LEU A 110 4.03 -13.56 -6.00
CA LEU A 110 4.35 -12.68 -7.12
C LEU A 110 3.09 -12.34 -7.94
N LEU A 111 2.29 -13.36 -8.30
CA LEU A 111 1.03 -13.17 -9.04
C LEU A 111 0.04 -12.31 -8.25
N LEU A 112 -0.12 -12.60 -6.96
CA LEU A 112 -0.94 -11.84 -6.05
C LEU A 112 -0.49 -10.37 -5.99
N ALA A 113 0.81 -10.14 -5.82
CA ALA A 113 1.37 -8.79 -5.73
C ALA A 113 1.24 -8.02 -7.05
N ALA A 114 1.43 -8.67 -8.20
CA ALA A 114 1.19 -8.06 -9.51
C ALA A 114 -0.28 -7.61 -9.66
N ALA A 115 -1.23 -8.43 -9.21
CA ALA A 115 -2.65 -8.08 -9.19
C ALA A 115 -2.94 -6.89 -8.28
N ILE A 116 -2.36 -6.87 -7.07
CA ILE A 116 -2.50 -5.78 -6.11
C ILE A 116 -1.90 -4.47 -6.66
N ALA A 117 -0.77 -4.53 -7.37
CA ALA A 117 -0.18 -3.35 -8.01
C ALA A 117 -1.17 -2.64 -8.95
N MET A 118 -1.91 -3.40 -9.76
CA MET A 118 -2.93 -2.84 -10.66
C MET A 118 -4.05 -2.13 -9.87
N GLY A 119 -4.55 -2.77 -8.81
CA GLY A 119 -5.59 -2.20 -7.94
C GLY A 119 -5.13 -0.93 -7.24
N ASN A 120 -3.95 -0.93 -6.63
CA ASN A 120 -3.39 0.22 -5.92
C ASN A 120 -3.23 1.45 -6.82
N VAL A 121 -2.74 1.24 -8.07
CA VAL A 121 -2.56 2.33 -9.04
C VAL A 121 -3.90 2.90 -9.50
N LEU A 122 -4.90 2.05 -9.74
CA LEU A 122 -6.19 2.48 -10.30
C LEU A 122 -7.15 3.00 -9.24
N LEU A 123 -6.96 2.66 -7.96
CA LEU A 123 -7.85 3.05 -6.86
C LEU A 123 -8.04 4.59 -6.74
N PRO A 124 -7.00 5.43 -6.71
CA PRO A 124 -7.15 6.89 -6.67
C PRO A 124 -7.84 7.46 -7.93
N ALA A 125 -7.54 6.88 -9.09
CA ALA A 125 -8.16 7.28 -10.36
C ALA A 125 -9.65 6.93 -10.41
N LEU A 126 -10.01 5.75 -9.90
CA LEU A 126 -11.39 5.31 -9.76
C LEU A 126 -12.18 6.22 -8.81
N ALA A 127 -11.57 6.57 -7.66
CA ALA A 127 -12.17 7.48 -6.70
C ALA A 127 -12.39 8.86 -7.33
N LYS A 128 -11.41 9.38 -8.09
CA LYS A 128 -11.54 10.66 -8.79
C LYS A 128 -12.67 10.66 -9.83
N ARG A 129 -12.82 9.58 -10.58
CA ARG A 129 -13.85 9.46 -11.62
C ARG A 129 -15.27 9.37 -11.03
N ASN A 130 -15.45 8.58 -9.97
CA ASN A 130 -16.76 8.20 -9.48
C ASN A 130 -17.27 9.07 -8.31
N PHE A 131 -16.37 9.80 -7.64
CA PHE A 131 -16.71 10.64 -6.50
C PHE A 131 -16.22 12.10 -6.69
N PRO A 132 -16.65 12.80 -7.77
CA PRO A 132 -16.26 14.19 -8.00
C PRO A 132 -16.72 15.06 -6.82
N GLY A 133 -15.85 15.94 -6.35
CA GLY A 133 -16.11 16.80 -5.18
C GLY A 133 -15.90 16.14 -3.80
N ARG A 134 -15.79 14.79 -3.72
CA ARG A 134 -15.55 14.05 -2.47
C ARG A 134 -14.37 13.06 -2.57
N VAL A 135 -13.48 13.30 -3.50
CA VAL A 135 -12.35 12.38 -3.81
C VAL A 135 -11.49 12.07 -2.59
N GLY A 136 -11.13 13.11 -1.81
CA GLY A 136 -10.30 12.92 -0.61
C GLY A 136 -10.98 12.05 0.44
N LEU A 137 -12.29 12.23 0.65
CA LEU A 137 -13.06 11.39 1.57
C LEU A 137 -13.13 9.95 1.07
N ALA A 138 -13.40 9.76 -0.23
CA ALA A 138 -13.47 8.43 -0.82
C ALA A 138 -12.14 7.67 -0.69
N VAL A 139 -11.02 8.27 -1.11
CA VAL A 139 -9.68 7.64 -1.00
C VAL A 139 -9.31 7.43 0.46
N GLY A 140 -9.63 8.38 1.34
CA GLY A 140 -9.41 8.24 2.77
C GLY A 140 -10.15 7.04 3.37
N THR A 141 -11.44 6.89 3.09
CA THR A 141 -12.25 5.74 3.55
C THR A 141 -11.65 4.42 3.05
N LEU A 142 -11.18 4.37 1.80
CA LEU A 142 -10.54 3.20 1.25
C LEU A 142 -9.24 2.85 1.97
N SER A 143 -8.43 3.85 2.34
CA SER A 143 -7.21 3.65 3.14
C SER A 143 -7.53 3.05 4.51
N VAL A 144 -8.63 3.47 5.12
CA VAL A 144 -9.14 2.89 6.38
C VAL A 144 -9.53 1.42 6.21
N VAL A 145 -10.29 1.10 5.15
CA VAL A 145 -10.68 -0.29 4.86
C VAL A 145 -9.44 -1.16 4.64
N MET A 146 -8.43 -0.65 3.93
CA MET A 146 -7.15 -1.34 3.74
C MET A 146 -6.44 -1.60 5.07
N ALA A 147 -6.39 -0.61 5.96
CA ALA A 147 -5.75 -0.75 7.27
C ALA A 147 -6.48 -1.75 8.18
N LEU A 148 -7.81 -1.65 8.26
CA LEU A 148 -8.64 -2.57 9.05
C LEU A 148 -8.54 -4.01 8.55
N SER A 149 -8.61 -4.21 7.23
CA SER A 149 -8.49 -5.54 6.63
C SER A 149 -7.10 -6.14 6.83
N SER A 150 -6.04 -5.30 6.81
CA SER A 150 -4.67 -5.72 7.11
C SER A 150 -4.53 -6.18 8.57
N ALA A 151 -5.08 -5.40 9.51
CA ALA A 151 -5.06 -5.74 10.93
C ALA A 151 -5.84 -7.03 11.22
N LEU A 152 -7.03 -7.17 10.64
CA LEU A 152 -7.84 -8.39 10.75
C LEU A 152 -7.10 -9.61 10.19
N ALA A 153 -6.46 -9.45 9.02
CA ALA A 153 -5.71 -10.53 8.41
C ALA A 153 -4.53 -10.98 9.28
N ALA A 154 -3.75 -10.04 9.77
CA ALA A 154 -2.60 -10.34 10.61
C ALA A 154 -3.02 -11.02 11.93
N SER A 155 -4.09 -10.56 12.58
CA SER A 155 -4.57 -11.13 13.85
C SER A 155 -5.23 -12.50 13.69
N ALA A 156 -5.93 -12.75 12.57
CA ALA A 156 -6.61 -14.01 12.32
C ALA A 156 -5.67 -15.12 11.79
N SER A 157 -4.50 -14.75 11.25
CA SER A 157 -3.63 -15.71 10.54
C SER A 157 -3.12 -16.84 11.42
N VAL A 158 -2.60 -16.54 12.61
CA VAL A 158 -2.03 -17.58 13.51
C VAL A 158 -3.13 -18.49 14.06
N PRO A 159 -4.26 -17.99 14.63
CA PRO A 159 -5.33 -18.86 15.10
C PRO A 159 -5.90 -19.78 13.99
N LEU A 160 -6.04 -19.26 12.77
CA LEU A 160 -6.51 -20.07 11.65
C LEU A 160 -5.47 -21.14 11.24
N ALA A 161 -4.18 -20.80 11.30
CA ALA A 161 -3.13 -21.74 10.98
C ALA A 161 -2.95 -22.85 12.02
N GLU A 162 -3.13 -22.54 13.30
CA GLU A 162 -3.14 -23.52 14.38
C GLU A 162 -4.30 -24.52 14.25
N TYR A 163 -5.46 -24.04 13.77
CA TYR A 163 -6.65 -24.89 13.58
C TYR A 163 -6.58 -25.75 12.32
N ALA A 164 -6.14 -25.21 11.18
CA ALA A 164 -6.29 -25.88 9.88
C ALA A 164 -5.01 -25.89 9.02
N GLY A 165 -3.88 -25.41 9.55
CA GLY A 165 -2.64 -25.24 8.82
C GLY A 165 -2.53 -23.88 8.11
N TRP A 166 -1.28 -23.50 7.84
CA TRP A 166 -0.98 -22.18 7.22
C TRP A 166 -1.55 -22.03 5.80
N GLN A 167 -1.68 -23.15 5.06
CA GLN A 167 -2.27 -23.15 3.72
C GLN A 167 -3.72 -22.68 3.76
N TRP A 168 -4.52 -23.19 4.68
CA TRP A 168 -5.91 -22.78 4.86
C TRP A 168 -6.03 -21.35 5.40
N SER A 169 -5.13 -20.95 6.31
CA SER A 169 -5.05 -19.56 6.78
C SER A 169 -4.80 -18.57 5.66
N LEU A 170 -4.01 -18.93 4.65
CA LEU A 170 -3.82 -18.13 3.45
C LEU A 170 -4.97 -18.25 2.46
N ALA A 171 -5.59 -19.43 2.33
CA ALA A 171 -6.68 -19.71 1.39
C ALA A 171 -7.99 -19.00 1.76
N VAL A 172 -8.24 -18.71 3.03
CA VAL A 172 -9.49 -18.05 3.47
C VAL A 172 -9.73 -16.73 2.73
N TRP A 173 -8.67 -16.05 2.31
CA TRP A 173 -8.74 -14.79 1.56
C TRP A 173 -9.25 -14.95 0.13
N LEU A 174 -9.43 -16.20 -0.35
CA LEU A 174 -10.17 -16.48 -1.58
C LEU A 174 -11.64 -16.04 -1.49
N LEU A 175 -12.25 -16.12 -0.31
CA LEU A 175 -13.65 -15.74 -0.12
C LEU A 175 -13.91 -14.27 -0.46
N PRO A 176 -13.26 -13.29 0.20
CA PRO A 176 -13.45 -11.88 -0.14
C PRO A 176 -12.93 -11.52 -1.55
N ALA A 177 -11.89 -12.21 -2.06
CA ALA A 177 -11.40 -11.99 -3.41
C ALA A 177 -12.43 -12.44 -4.47
N THR A 178 -13.07 -13.59 -4.27
CA THR A 178 -14.13 -14.11 -5.15
C THR A 178 -15.36 -13.20 -5.10
N ALA A 179 -15.78 -12.77 -3.91
CA ALA A 179 -16.89 -11.82 -3.77
C ALA A 179 -16.59 -10.50 -4.51
N ALA A 180 -15.38 -9.96 -4.36
CA ALA A 180 -14.96 -8.78 -5.10
C ALA A 180 -14.98 -9.02 -6.61
N LEU A 181 -14.45 -10.15 -7.08
CA LEU A 181 -14.46 -10.50 -8.50
C LEU A 181 -15.87 -10.57 -9.08
N CYS A 182 -16.80 -11.22 -8.39
CA CYS A 182 -18.20 -11.31 -8.83
C CYS A 182 -18.82 -9.92 -9.01
N VAL A 183 -18.63 -9.03 -8.04
CA VAL A 183 -19.12 -7.64 -8.10
C VAL A 183 -18.47 -6.87 -9.25
N TRP A 184 -17.14 -6.95 -9.39
CA TRP A 184 -16.41 -6.23 -10.44
C TRP A 184 -16.69 -6.78 -11.85
N LEU A 185 -16.94 -8.09 -12.00
CA LEU A 185 -17.40 -8.67 -13.29
C LEU A 185 -18.78 -8.15 -13.66
N ALA A 186 -19.71 -8.04 -12.71
CA ALA A 186 -21.02 -7.46 -12.98
C ALA A 186 -20.93 -5.99 -13.41
N ILE A 187 -20.04 -5.21 -12.77
CA ILE A 187 -19.77 -3.82 -13.13
C ILE A 187 -19.11 -3.74 -14.52
N ALA A 188 -18.09 -4.55 -14.78
CA ALA A 188 -17.37 -4.57 -16.05
C ALA A 188 -18.27 -4.97 -17.23
N ARG A 189 -19.20 -5.90 -17.03
CA ARG A 189 -20.21 -6.28 -18.05
C ARG A 189 -21.16 -5.13 -18.37
N ARG A 190 -21.59 -4.36 -17.37
CA ARG A 190 -22.45 -3.17 -17.56
C ARG A 190 -21.70 -2.02 -18.22
N ALA A 191 -20.43 -1.79 -17.85
CA ALA A 191 -19.57 -0.80 -18.47
C ALA A 191 -19.13 -1.18 -19.89
N GLY A 192 -19.25 -2.45 -20.27
CA GLY A 192 -18.70 -3.03 -21.51
C GLY A 192 -19.36 -2.62 -22.80
N ALA A 193 -20.43 -1.82 -22.78
CA ALA A 193 -21.07 -1.24 -23.95
C ALA A 193 -20.45 0.10 -24.40
N GLU A 194 -19.66 0.74 -23.55
CA GLU A 194 -18.99 2.00 -23.89
C GLU A 194 -17.54 1.72 -24.28
N ARG A 195 -17.26 1.75 -25.60
CA ARG A 195 -15.88 2.00 -26.06
C ARG A 195 -15.43 3.30 -25.37
N PRO A 196 -14.15 3.40 -24.89
CA PRO A 196 -13.63 4.65 -24.40
C PRO A 196 -13.96 5.72 -25.45
N SER A 197 -14.80 6.69 -25.09
CA SER A 197 -15.17 7.76 -26.01
C SER A 197 -13.89 8.41 -26.49
N GLU A 198 -13.74 8.59 -27.83
CA GLU A 198 -12.57 9.27 -28.43
C GLU A 198 -12.37 10.67 -27.82
N ASN A 199 -13.41 11.31 -27.34
CA ASN A 199 -13.33 12.55 -26.55
C ASN A 199 -12.68 12.37 -25.18
N MET A 200 -12.60 11.16 -24.64
CA MET A 200 -11.72 10.84 -23.51
C MET A 200 -10.24 10.68 -23.93
N LEU A 201 -9.92 10.69 -25.19
CA LEU A 201 -8.54 10.58 -25.69
C LEU A 201 -7.86 11.95 -25.85
N SER A 202 -8.62 13.06 -25.87
CA SER A 202 -8.09 14.36 -26.25
C SER A 202 -7.74 15.36 -25.14
N ASP A 203 -8.25 15.21 -23.91
CA ASP A 203 -8.14 16.25 -22.87
C ASP A 203 -7.47 15.82 -21.56
N GLY A 204 -6.30 15.25 -21.61
CA GLY A 204 -5.56 14.97 -20.37
C GLY A 204 -4.14 14.50 -20.63
N LEU A 205 -3.19 15.14 -20.03
CA LEU A 205 -1.76 15.02 -20.21
C LEU A 205 -1.26 15.52 -21.58
N THR A 206 -1.08 16.81 -21.67
CA THR A 206 -0.35 17.46 -22.76
C THR A 206 1.16 17.17 -22.70
N GLY A 207 1.64 16.44 -21.68
CA GLY A 207 3.04 16.11 -21.47
C GLY A 207 3.30 14.75 -20.83
N ASN A 208 4.55 14.32 -20.90
CA ASN A 208 5.02 13.09 -20.24
C ASN A 208 5.16 13.34 -18.72
N ILE A 209 4.36 12.66 -17.88
CA ILE A 209 4.38 12.80 -16.42
C ILE A 209 5.77 12.58 -15.81
N TRP A 210 6.60 11.76 -16.45
CA TRP A 210 7.99 11.50 -16.04
C TRP A 210 8.92 12.71 -16.15
N ARG A 211 8.49 13.78 -16.85
CA ARG A 211 9.24 15.06 -16.97
C ARG A 211 8.81 16.09 -15.94
N LEU A 212 7.76 15.84 -15.20
CA LEU A 212 7.18 16.81 -14.27
C LEU A 212 7.83 16.70 -12.88
N ARG A 213 8.52 17.76 -12.43
CA ARG A 213 9.14 17.84 -11.10
C ARG A 213 8.16 17.51 -9.95
N PRO A 214 6.90 18.00 -9.93
CA PRO A 214 5.97 17.66 -8.87
C PRO A 214 5.65 16.16 -8.78
N ALA A 215 5.65 15.43 -9.92
CA ALA A 215 5.43 13.99 -9.94
C ALA A 215 6.59 13.23 -9.29
N TRP A 216 7.84 13.67 -9.53
CA TRP A 216 9.02 13.10 -8.87
C TRP A 216 9.04 13.38 -7.35
N CYS A 217 8.68 14.61 -6.92
CA CYS A 217 8.56 14.93 -5.50
C CYS A 217 7.54 14.02 -4.80
N LEU A 218 6.37 13.80 -5.44
CA LEU A 218 5.33 12.94 -4.87
C LEU A 218 5.73 11.46 -4.89
N SER A 219 6.49 11.03 -5.90
CA SER A 219 7.06 9.68 -5.97
C SER A 219 8.11 9.44 -4.87
N ALA A 220 9.00 10.40 -4.65
CA ALA A 220 10.00 10.33 -3.59
C ALA A 220 9.36 10.35 -2.20
N PHE A 221 8.37 11.22 -1.97
CA PHE A 221 7.56 11.26 -0.76
C PHE A 221 6.92 9.90 -0.46
N MET A 222 6.24 9.30 -1.45
CA MET A 222 5.67 7.97 -1.28
C MET A 222 6.75 6.91 -1.03
N GLY A 223 7.92 7.04 -1.68
CA GLY A 223 9.01 6.09 -1.55
C GLY A 223 9.65 6.09 -0.18
N LEU A 224 9.99 7.27 0.34
CA LEU A 224 10.68 7.41 1.63
C LEU A 224 9.80 6.94 2.80
N GLN A 225 8.51 7.32 2.83
CA GLN A 225 7.60 6.80 3.85
C GLN A 225 7.44 5.27 3.77
N SER A 226 7.38 4.71 2.55
CA SER A 226 7.29 3.26 2.36
C SER A 226 8.60 2.56 2.75
N LEU A 227 9.76 3.16 2.46
CA LEU A 227 11.07 2.69 2.89
C LEU A 227 11.11 2.53 4.41
N LEU A 228 10.71 3.55 5.16
CA LEU A 228 10.67 3.49 6.61
C LEU A 228 9.68 2.41 7.10
N PHE A 229 8.47 2.36 6.53
CA PHE A 229 7.46 1.38 6.91
C PHE A 229 7.98 -0.05 6.78
N TYR A 230 8.49 -0.42 5.61
CA TYR A 230 8.98 -1.78 5.37
C TYR A 230 10.27 -2.09 6.16
N SER A 231 11.12 -1.10 6.38
CA SER A 231 12.32 -1.23 7.23
C SER A 231 11.93 -1.57 8.67
N LEU A 232 10.99 -0.83 9.25
CA LEU A 232 10.53 -1.08 10.63
C LEU A 232 9.74 -2.39 10.75
N VAL A 233 8.83 -2.70 9.82
CA VAL A 233 8.08 -3.95 9.85
C VAL A 233 9.01 -5.18 9.87
N ASN A 234 10.12 -5.13 9.14
CA ASN A 234 11.07 -6.24 9.07
C ASN A 234 12.04 -6.30 10.26
N PHE A 235 12.53 -5.16 10.74
CA PHE A 235 13.65 -5.13 11.69
C PHE A 235 13.32 -4.53 13.06
N LEU A 236 12.11 -4.04 13.30
CA LEU A 236 11.73 -3.48 14.60
C LEU A 236 11.98 -4.46 15.76
N PRO A 237 11.63 -5.77 15.67
CA PRO A 237 11.94 -6.70 16.75
C PRO A 237 13.44 -6.79 17.03
N SER A 238 14.28 -6.85 16.00
CA SER A 238 15.74 -6.94 16.16
C SER A 238 16.34 -5.69 16.78
N VAL A 239 15.87 -4.51 16.36
CA VAL A 239 16.24 -3.22 16.97
C VAL A 239 15.89 -3.18 18.47
N LEU A 240 14.73 -3.67 18.83
CA LEU A 240 14.28 -3.69 20.22
C LEU A 240 15.04 -4.71 21.08
N MET A 241 15.37 -5.87 20.52
CA MET A 241 16.19 -6.88 21.18
C MET A 241 17.61 -6.35 21.47
N GLU A 242 18.22 -5.61 20.53
CA GLU A 242 19.53 -4.93 20.79
C GLU A 242 19.43 -3.95 21.94
N LYS A 243 18.27 -3.31 22.15
CA LYS A 243 18.02 -2.42 23.30
C LYS A 243 17.70 -3.15 24.60
N GLY A 244 17.79 -4.49 24.63
CA GLY A 244 17.52 -5.30 25.82
C GLY A 244 16.06 -5.67 26.06
N ILE A 245 15.17 -5.44 25.08
CA ILE A 245 13.76 -5.86 25.16
C ILE A 245 13.66 -7.34 24.80
N GLY A 246 13.03 -8.13 25.67
CA GLY A 246 12.86 -9.57 25.43
C GLY A 246 12.03 -9.88 24.18
N THR A 247 12.29 -11.02 23.54
CA THR A 247 11.71 -11.44 22.25
C THR A 247 10.19 -11.39 22.22
N ALA A 248 9.51 -11.86 23.28
CA ALA A 248 8.05 -11.85 23.35
C ALA A 248 7.49 -10.41 23.39
N ALA A 249 8.12 -9.51 24.14
CA ALA A 249 7.74 -8.10 24.17
C ALA A 249 8.02 -7.39 22.86
N ALA A 250 9.14 -7.71 22.19
CA ALA A 250 9.48 -7.16 20.88
C ALA A 250 8.41 -7.49 19.82
N GLY A 251 7.85 -8.70 19.84
CA GLY A 251 6.71 -9.08 19.01
C GLY A 251 5.46 -8.22 19.26
N ASN A 252 5.14 -7.96 20.55
CA ASN A 252 4.00 -7.10 20.92
C ASN A 252 4.18 -5.65 20.43
N TYR A 253 5.40 -5.17 20.34
CA TYR A 253 5.68 -3.83 19.83
C TYR A 253 5.44 -3.69 18.31
N VAL A 254 5.51 -4.77 17.53
CA VAL A 254 5.07 -4.76 16.14
C VAL A 254 3.56 -4.54 16.05
N ALA A 255 2.78 -5.16 16.94
CA ALA A 255 1.34 -4.89 17.02
C ALA A 255 1.07 -3.42 17.40
N LEU A 256 1.85 -2.85 18.32
CA LEU A 256 1.76 -1.44 18.68
C LEU A 256 2.05 -0.50 17.49
N PHE A 257 3.04 -0.83 16.67
CA PHE A 257 3.31 -0.13 15.41
C PHE A 257 2.11 -0.17 14.47
N GLN A 258 1.43 -1.30 14.37
CA GLN A 258 0.23 -1.44 13.54
C GLN A 258 -0.97 -0.64 14.10
N ILE A 259 -1.10 -0.53 15.42
CA ILE A 259 -2.10 0.34 16.07
C ILE A 259 -1.82 1.81 15.73
N GLY A 260 -0.56 2.25 15.84
CA GLY A 260 -0.15 3.58 15.39
C GLY A 260 -0.47 3.81 13.92
N SER A 261 -0.16 2.85 13.08
CA SER A 261 -0.44 2.87 11.63
C SER A 261 -1.93 3.04 11.32
N LEU A 262 -2.79 2.34 12.06
CA LEU A 262 -4.23 2.49 11.93
C LEU A 262 -4.68 3.90 12.33
N ALA A 263 -4.21 4.41 13.46
CA ALA A 263 -4.53 5.76 13.94
C ALA A 263 -4.09 6.84 12.93
N GLY A 264 -2.89 6.74 12.38
CA GLY A 264 -2.37 7.65 11.36
C GLY A 264 -3.19 7.62 10.06
N SER A 265 -3.52 6.43 9.57
CA SER A 265 -4.35 6.26 8.38
C SER A 265 -5.77 6.83 8.58
N LEU A 266 -6.38 6.60 9.75
CA LEU A 266 -7.67 7.17 10.12
C LEU A 266 -7.60 8.69 10.17
N SER A 267 -6.63 9.27 10.90
CA SER A 267 -6.49 10.72 11.03
C SER A 267 -6.29 11.39 9.67
N ALA A 268 -5.40 10.85 8.83
CA ALA A 268 -5.19 11.36 7.48
C ALA A 268 -6.48 11.28 6.65
N SER A 269 -7.20 10.17 6.70
CA SER A 269 -8.41 9.96 5.93
C SER A 269 -9.54 10.94 6.25
N PHE A 270 -9.73 11.24 7.54
CA PHE A 270 -10.78 12.15 7.97
C PHE A 270 -10.38 13.63 7.96
N LEU A 271 -9.13 13.94 8.29
CA LEU A 271 -8.67 15.31 8.47
C LEU A 271 -8.11 15.93 7.18
N PHE A 272 -7.36 15.19 6.37
CA PHE A 272 -6.67 15.73 5.19
C PHE A 272 -7.62 16.38 4.18
N ALA A 273 -8.81 15.83 3.98
CA ALA A 273 -9.81 16.40 3.08
C ALA A 273 -10.49 17.65 3.64
N ARG A 274 -10.51 17.84 4.97
CA ARG A 274 -11.20 18.92 5.66
C ARG A 274 -10.29 20.08 6.01
N ILE A 275 -8.98 19.85 6.15
CA ILE A 275 -7.99 20.85 6.55
C ILE A 275 -7.69 21.78 5.36
N ARG A 276 -7.78 23.10 5.61
CA ARG A 276 -7.45 24.13 4.62
C ARG A 276 -5.96 24.16 4.29
N HIS A 277 -5.11 24.00 5.29
CA HIS A 277 -3.65 24.03 5.18
C HIS A 277 -3.04 22.63 5.20
N ARG A 278 -3.24 21.88 4.12
CA ARG A 278 -2.78 20.48 3.98
C ARG A 278 -1.27 20.29 4.16
N GLN A 279 -0.49 21.33 3.85
CA GLN A 279 0.97 21.33 3.99
C GLN A 279 1.40 21.11 5.46
N TRP A 280 0.79 21.85 6.41
CA TRP A 280 1.09 21.70 7.83
C TRP A 280 0.68 20.34 8.38
N PHE A 281 -0.44 19.83 7.93
CA PHE A 281 -0.90 18.51 8.34
C PHE A 281 0.03 17.41 7.83
N ASN A 282 0.42 17.47 6.54
CA ASN A 282 1.32 16.49 5.94
C ASN A 282 2.72 16.56 6.55
N LEU A 283 3.21 17.78 6.82
CA LEU A 283 4.46 18.00 7.56
C LEU A 283 4.37 17.42 8.98
N GLY A 284 3.25 17.62 9.68
CA GLY A 284 3.02 17.04 11.00
C GLY A 284 3.12 15.50 11.03
N LEU A 285 2.54 14.82 10.03
CA LEU A 285 2.68 13.38 9.86
C LEU A 285 4.14 12.96 9.62
N SER A 286 4.87 13.68 8.78
CA SER A 286 6.30 13.40 8.54
C SER A 286 7.17 13.69 9.76
N LEU A 287 6.85 14.73 10.54
CA LEU A 287 7.52 14.98 11.82
C LEU A 287 7.24 13.89 12.86
N MET A 288 6.05 13.28 12.86
CA MET A 288 5.77 12.11 13.68
C MET A 288 6.66 10.92 13.29
N MET A 289 6.87 10.70 11.98
CA MET A 289 7.81 9.67 11.49
C MET A 289 9.24 9.95 11.96
N LEU A 290 9.71 11.19 11.74
CA LEU A 290 11.05 11.62 12.15
C LEU A 290 11.24 11.48 13.66
N ALA A 291 10.30 11.95 14.46
CA ALA A 291 10.34 11.81 15.91
C ALA A 291 10.34 10.35 16.34
N GLY A 292 9.50 9.52 15.72
CA GLY A 292 9.41 8.09 16.02
C GLY A 292 10.72 7.36 15.76
N ILE A 293 11.34 7.54 14.59
CA ILE A 293 12.60 6.85 14.27
C ILE A 293 13.79 7.41 15.07
N SER A 294 13.87 8.75 15.24
CA SER A 294 14.92 9.36 16.03
C SER A 294 14.80 9.04 17.51
N GLY A 295 13.58 8.94 18.01
CA GLY A 295 13.32 8.50 19.40
C GLY A 295 13.69 7.03 19.61
N LEU A 296 13.39 6.14 18.66
CA LEU A 296 13.86 4.76 18.70
C LEU A 296 15.39 4.66 18.67
N TRP A 297 16.06 5.58 18.02
CA TRP A 297 17.53 5.64 17.97
C TRP A 297 18.12 6.16 19.28
N LEU A 298 17.70 7.34 19.72
CA LEU A 298 18.39 8.14 20.75
C LEU A 298 17.88 7.86 22.18
N MET A 299 16.64 7.40 22.34
CA MET A 299 16.00 7.28 23.65
C MET A 299 16.10 5.85 24.23
N PRO A 300 16.05 5.70 25.56
CA PRO A 300 16.11 4.40 26.22
C PRO A 300 14.89 3.52 25.86
N ALA A 301 15.06 2.21 26.08
CA ALA A 301 14.07 1.18 25.76
C ALA A 301 12.68 1.43 26.40
N GLY A 302 12.63 2.00 27.61
CA GLY A 302 11.37 2.30 28.32
C GLY A 302 10.46 3.30 27.59
N ALA A 303 11.01 4.15 26.75
CA ALA A 303 10.26 5.12 25.94
C ALA A 303 9.85 4.57 24.55
N ALA A 304 10.27 3.37 24.18
CA ALA A 304 10.03 2.76 22.87
C ALA A 304 8.54 2.74 22.46
N PRO A 305 7.56 2.46 23.33
CA PRO A 305 6.15 2.43 22.94
C PRO A 305 5.67 3.72 22.28
N LEU A 306 6.04 4.88 22.82
CA LEU A 306 5.66 6.17 22.27
C LEU A 306 6.23 6.37 20.86
N TRP A 307 7.52 6.09 20.69
CA TRP A 307 8.21 6.30 19.42
C TRP A 307 7.71 5.35 18.32
N ILE A 308 7.37 4.12 18.70
CA ILE A 308 6.78 3.13 17.80
C ILE A 308 5.39 3.57 17.33
N LEU A 309 4.55 4.06 18.24
CA LEU A 309 3.23 4.60 17.88
C LEU A 309 3.35 5.79 16.94
N LEU A 310 4.26 6.74 17.20
CA LEU A 310 4.50 7.90 16.35
C LEU A 310 5.02 7.50 14.97
N ALA A 311 5.99 6.58 14.90
CA ALA A 311 6.51 6.06 13.64
C ALA A 311 5.40 5.39 12.81
N GLY A 312 4.58 4.55 13.43
CA GLY A 312 3.45 3.89 12.77
C GLY A 312 2.42 4.89 12.27
N ALA A 313 2.01 5.84 13.12
CA ALA A 313 1.02 6.86 12.75
C ALA A 313 1.53 7.77 11.62
N GLY A 314 2.77 8.21 11.68
CA GLY A 314 3.38 9.04 10.65
C GLY A 314 3.45 8.32 9.32
N THR A 315 3.99 7.09 9.27
CA THR A 315 4.15 6.32 8.02
C THR A 315 2.83 6.07 7.32
N SER A 316 1.85 5.53 8.02
CA SER A 316 0.56 5.20 7.39
C SER A 316 -0.29 6.44 7.11
N GLY A 317 -0.15 7.50 7.91
CA GLY A 317 -0.76 8.80 7.62
C GLY A 317 -0.19 9.41 6.33
N CYS A 318 1.13 9.40 6.14
CA CYS A 318 1.79 9.85 4.91
C CYS A 318 1.39 9.00 3.70
N PHE A 319 1.27 7.67 3.86
CA PHE A 319 0.79 6.80 2.79
C PHE A 319 -0.65 7.15 2.37
N ALA A 320 -1.56 7.30 3.34
CA ALA A 320 -2.95 7.69 3.06
C ALA A 320 -3.02 9.07 2.39
N SER A 321 -2.21 10.04 2.84
CA SER A 321 -2.14 11.36 2.22
C SER A 321 -1.59 11.31 0.80
N ALA A 322 -0.58 10.47 0.50
CA ALA A 322 -0.04 10.26 -0.84
C ALA A 322 -1.11 9.76 -1.81
N LEU A 323 -1.89 8.73 -1.40
CA LEU A 323 -3.00 8.22 -2.22
C LEU A 323 -4.05 9.31 -2.52
N MET A 324 -4.37 10.15 -1.53
CA MET A 324 -5.28 11.28 -1.74
C MET A 324 -4.68 12.34 -2.67
N LEU A 325 -3.39 12.64 -2.53
CA LEU A 325 -2.69 13.61 -3.37
C LEU A 325 -2.62 13.17 -4.83
N PHE A 326 -2.47 11.87 -5.13
CA PHE A 326 -2.56 11.39 -6.53
C PHE A 326 -3.87 11.79 -7.19
N ALA A 327 -4.97 11.70 -6.48
CA ALA A 327 -6.26 12.07 -7.01
C ALA A 327 -6.54 13.58 -6.95
N LEU A 328 -6.16 14.27 -5.87
CA LEU A 328 -6.45 15.69 -5.65
C LEU A 328 -5.60 16.61 -6.53
N ARG A 329 -4.33 16.25 -6.78
CA ARG A 329 -3.41 17.04 -7.61
C ARG A 329 -3.49 16.75 -9.10
N SER A 330 -4.30 15.81 -9.53
CA SER A 330 -4.50 15.48 -10.94
C SER A 330 -5.69 16.23 -11.52
N SER A 331 -5.63 16.64 -12.81
CA SER A 331 -6.75 17.25 -13.51
C SER A 331 -7.92 16.29 -13.70
N ASP A 332 -7.61 15.04 -14.03
CA ASP A 332 -8.56 14.01 -14.39
C ASP A 332 -8.13 12.60 -13.90
N SER A 333 -8.97 11.60 -14.12
CA SER A 333 -8.70 10.23 -13.66
C SER A 333 -7.53 9.55 -14.39
N ARG A 334 -7.19 9.95 -15.61
CA ARG A 334 -6.06 9.40 -16.36
C ARG A 334 -4.75 9.93 -15.82
N THR A 335 -4.70 11.25 -15.58
CA THR A 335 -3.56 11.89 -14.92
C THR A 335 -3.34 11.30 -13.54
N ALA A 336 -4.44 11.05 -12.77
CA ALA A 336 -4.36 10.39 -11.48
C ALA A 336 -3.79 8.96 -11.58
N ALA A 337 -4.22 8.17 -12.57
CA ALA A 337 -3.70 6.82 -12.77
C ALA A 337 -2.21 6.85 -13.20
N ALA A 338 -1.84 7.76 -14.11
CA ALA A 338 -0.47 7.90 -14.58
C ALA A 338 0.47 8.35 -13.44
N LEU A 339 0.05 9.34 -12.64
CA LEU A 339 0.77 9.83 -11.48
C LEU A 339 0.93 8.74 -10.41
N SER A 340 -0.15 8.04 -10.09
CA SER A 340 -0.13 6.90 -9.16
C SER A 340 0.77 5.78 -9.65
N GLY A 341 0.72 5.45 -10.96
CA GLY A 341 1.58 4.44 -11.56
C GLY A 341 3.07 4.79 -11.47
N MET A 342 3.44 6.04 -11.84
CA MET A 342 4.81 6.53 -11.70
C MET A 342 5.25 6.52 -10.23
N ALA A 343 4.44 7.10 -9.35
CA ALA A 343 4.78 7.23 -7.94
C ALA A 343 4.95 5.87 -7.26
N GLN A 344 4.14 4.89 -7.59
CA GLN A 344 4.29 3.55 -7.05
C GLN A 344 5.49 2.80 -7.64
N THR A 345 5.79 2.99 -8.93
CA THR A 345 7.00 2.42 -9.54
C THR A 345 8.25 2.94 -8.84
N VAL A 346 8.43 4.25 -8.83
CA VAL A 346 9.59 4.90 -8.21
C VAL A 346 9.59 4.68 -6.71
N GLY A 347 8.44 4.87 -6.07
CA GLY A 347 8.31 4.77 -4.63
C GLY A 347 8.61 3.37 -4.09
N TYR A 348 8.10 2.30 -4.71
CA TYR A 348 8.43 0.95 -4.26
C TYR A 348 9.84 0.51 -4.64
N SER A 349 10.44 1.08 -5.70
CA SER A 349 11.88 0.90 -5.98
C SER A 349 12.73 1.49 -4.85
N ILE A 350 12.39 2.70 -4.38
CA ILE A 350 13.03 3.31 -3.21
C ILE A 350 12.77 2.48 -1.95
N ALA A 351 11.53 2.05 -1.73
CA ALA A 351 11.14 1.26 -0.56
C ALA A 351 11.90 -0.07 -0.45
N ALA A 352 12.17 -0.72 -1.58
CA ALA A 352 12.92 -1.99 -1.59
C ALA A 352 14.36 -1.84 -1.09
N VAL A 353 14.95 -0.65 -1.25
CA VAL A 353 16.31 -0.35 -0.75
C VAL A 353 16.36 -0.30 0.79
N GLY A 354 15.24 0.04 1.45
CA GLY A 354 15.21 0.24 2.90
C GLY A 354 15.64 -1.00 3.70
N PRO A 355 14.92 -2.12 3.61
CA PRO A 355 15.30 -3.34 4.32
C PRO A 355 16.69 -3.86 3.95
N LEU A 356 17.06 -3.79 2.66
CA LEU A 356 18.38 -4.20 2.19
C LEU A 356 19.49 -3.32 2.80
N GLY A 357 19.30 -1.99 2.76
CA GLY A 357 20.27 -1.04 3.31
C GLY A 357 20.41 -1.18 4.82
N MET A 358 19.31 -1.39 5.56
CA MET A 358 19.37 -1.64 7.01
C MET A 358 20.17 -2.89 7.35
N GLY A 359 19.92 -4.00 6.65
CA GLY A 359 20.67 -5.25 6.86
C GLY A 359 22.17 -5.08 6.58
N LEU A 360 22.53 -4.49 5.45
CA LEU A 360 23.92 -4.22 5.09
C LEU A 360 24.63 -3.31 6.10
N LEU A 361 23.96 -2.23 6.55
CA LEU A 361 24.53 -1.35 7.56
C LEU A 361 24.75 -2.06 8.89
N TYR A 362 23.85 -2.94 9.29
CA TYR A 362 24.02 -3.78 10.47
C TYR A 362 25.18 -4.75 10.32
N ASP A 363 25.29 -5.45 9.19
CA ASP A 363 26.38 -6.41 8.94
C ASP A 363 27.77 -5.73 9.00
N VAL A 364 27.87 -4.48 8.54
CA VAL A 364 29.13 -3.71 8.55
C VAL A 364 29.42 -3.07 9.92
N SER A 365 28.39 -2.55 10.60
CA SER A 365 28.56 -1.76 11.84
C SER A 365 28.40 -2.57 13.12
N GLY A 366 27.77 -3.74 13.06
CA GLY A 366 27.42 -4.57 14.20
C GLY A 366 26.33 -3.96 15.11
N SER A 367 25.64 -2.89 14.68
CA SER A 367 24.63 -2.20 15.47
C SER A 367 23.52 -1.60 14.60
N TRP A 368 22.28 -1.64 15.10
CA TRP A 368 21.13 -0.97 14.46
C TRP A 368 21.20 0.55 14.54
N SER A 369 22.07 1.13 15.41
CA SER A 369 22.22 2.58 15.53
C SER A 369 22.63 3.25 14.22
N ALA A 370 23.51 2.63 13.43
CA ALA A 370 23.89 3.13 12.10
C ALA A 370 22.69 3.16 11.14
N SER A 371 21.91 2.10 11.11
CA SER A 371 20.69 2.03 10.28
C SER A 371 19.65 3.06 10.69
N LEU A 372 19.40 3.22 12.00
CA LEU A 372 18.44 4.19 12.53
C LEU A 372 18.87 5.64 12.27
N SER A 373 20.16 5.94 12.33
CA SER A 373 20.67 7.28 12.03
C SER A 373 20.47 7.64 10.55
N VAL A 374 20.77 6.73 9.63
CA VAL A 374 20.53 6.93 8.19
C VAL A 374 19.04 7.11 7.91
N LEU A 375 18.17 6.30 8.50
CA LEU A 375 16.73 6.47 8.37
C LEU A 375 16.26 7.83 8.90
N SER A 376 16.81 8.32 10.03
CA SER A 376 16.47 9.63 10.58
C SER A 376 16.82 10.75 9.60
N VAL A 377 18.00 10.69 8.97
CA VAL A 377 18.41 11.66 7.94
C VAL A 377 17.48 11.60 6.72
N LEU A 378 17.08 10.41 6.26
CA LEU A 378 16.12 10.27 5.16
C LEU A 378 14.76 10.86 5.52
N MET A 379 14.33 10.75 6.78
CA MET A 379 13.07 11.35 7.22
C MET A 379 13.11 12.89 7.32
N LEU A 380 14.28 13.50 7.45
CA LEU A 380 14.43 14.95 7.27
C LEU A 380 14.11 15.37 5.83
N ALA A 381 14.63 14.61 4.84
CA ALA A 381 14.29 14.85 3.44
C ALA A 381 12.78 14.63 3.18
N GLU A 382 12.18 13.63 3.83
CA GLU A 382 10.73 13.38 3.77
C GLU A 382 9.92 14.58 4.29
N CYS A 383 10.32 15.21 5.40
CA CYS A 383 9.66 16.41 5.93
C CYS A 383 9.68 17.57 4.93
N VAL A 384 10.79 17.76 4.22
CA VAL A 384 10.90 18.77 3.16
C VAL A 384 9.94 18.45 2.01
N LEU A 385 9.93 17.20 1.55
CA LEU A 385 9.03 16.75 0.48
C LEU A 385 7.56 16.88 0.89
N ALA A 386 7.21 16.54 2.13
CA ALA A 386 5.85 16.63 2.66
C ALA A 386 5.24 18.01 2.52
N TRP A 387 6.04 19.05 2.70
CA TRP A 387 5.63 20.44 2.51
C TRP A 387 5.33 20.75 1.04
N PHE A 388 6.20 20.34 0.12
CA PHE A 388 6.05 20.64 -1.30
C PHE A 388 4.95 19.85 -1.97
N VAL A 389 4.78 18.55 -1.61
CA VAL A 389 3.77 17.70 -2.26
C VAL A 389 2.33 18.06 -1.88
N ALA A 390 2.12 18.70 -0.73
CA ALA A 390 0.79 19.10 -0.28
C ALA A 390 0.35 20.51 -0.76
N ARG A 391 1.13 21.17 -1.64
CA ARG A 391 0.75 22.41 -2.29
C ARG A 391 -0.49 22.21 -3.18
N PRO A 392 -1.36 23.24 -3.33
CA PRO A 392 -2.63 23.11 -4.05
C PRO A 392 -2.50 23.01 -5.58
N ASP A 393 -1.27 23.04 -6.11
CA ASP A 393 -1.02 23.04 -7.56
C ASP A 393 -1.52 21.77 -8.23
N ILE A 394 -2.23 21.91 -9.36
CA ILE A 394 -2.72 20.78 -10.16
C ILE A 394 -1.63 20.35 -11.16
N ILE A 395 -1.35 19.07 -11.20
CA ILE A 395 -0.46 18.42 -12.18
C ILE A 395 -1.28 18.15 -13.45
N ARG A 396 -0.84 18.76 -14.54
CA ARG A 396 -1.49 18.67 -15.86
C ARG A 396 -0.58 18.02 -16.90
#